data_a44bdf577adbc6da3321cda2ee95311e
#
_entry.id   a44bdf577adbc6da3321cda2ee95311e
#
_cell.length_a   1.000
_cell.length_b   1.000
_cell.length_c   1.000
_cell.angle_alpha   90.00
_cell.angle_beta   90.00
_cell.angle_gamma   90.00
#
_symmetry.space_group_name_H-M   'P 1'
#
loop_
_entity.id
_entity.type
_entity.pdbx_description
1 polymer ?
#
loop_
_entity_poly.entity_id
_entity_poly.type
_entity_poly.pdbx_seq_one_letter_code
_entity_poly.pdbx_strand_id
1 'polypeptide(L)'
;VLAYHRNTTEVGEIPYMTVAPGDTVPKGKIGLVDPWNREVKVEFGQLNEEGGQAALDSLSAACAAIEAGQLDGLVTAPLSKANIPSSPEAPFTGHTGYLAQRFNAKPLMVMAAETLRVALVTEHISLQSVAGRVTPALLDEKLAAFEAALKLDFGIQRPTIAVLSINPHAGDGGAMGHEENDVLKPWIASAKERGSLVSGPFPADGFFGKAAHLGFDGTLSMYHDQGLIAFKILHFESGVNNTCGLPFVRTSPDHGDGLDIAGKNLADAQSFQAAVFQAIDRIRLHREQTELTANVLPKFEQKGRRDA
;
A
#
# COMPACT_ATOMS: atom_id res chain seq x y z
N VAL A 1 -18.87 14.51 -15.30
CA VAL A 1 -17.46 14.66 -14.85
C VAL A 1 -16.51 14.13 -15.92
N LEU A 2 -16.51 12.84 -16.30
CA LEU A 2 -15.60 12.27 -17.30
C LEU A 2 -15.63 12.99 -18.65
N ALA A 3 -16.81 13.25 -19.20
CA ALA A 3 -16.98 13.96 -20.46
C ALA A 3 -16.40 15.40 -20.40
N TYR A 4 -16.55 16.07 -19.26
CA TYR A 4 -16.00 17.41 -19.05
C TYR A 4 -14.47 17.38 -19.08
N HIS A 5 -13.82 16.45 -18.35
CA HIS A 5 -12.37 16.31 -18.35
C HIS A 5 -11.85 15.92 -19.75
N ARG A 6 -12.49 14.99 -20.44
CA ARG A 6 -12.13 14.61 -21.80
C ARG A 6 -12.09 15.79 -22.76
N ASN A 7 -13.07 16.70 -22.66
CA ASN A 7 -13.15 17.87 -23.55
C ASN A 7 -12.07 18.92 -23.30
N THR A 8 -11.40 18.86 -22.14
CA THR A 8 -10.33 19.78 -21.75
C THR A 8 -8.95 19.18 -21.81
N THR A 9 -8.85 17.88 -22.07
CA THR A 9 -7.58 17.16 -22.23
C THR A 9 -7.47 16.63 -23.66
N GLU A 10 -6.25 16.40 -24.15
CA GLU A 10 -5.99 15.82 -25.47
C GLU A 10 -6.18 14.29 -25.49
N VAL A 11 -6.88 13.74 -24.51
CA VAL A 11 -7.18 12.31 -24.44
C VAL A 11 -8.30 11.98 -25.40
N GLY A 12 -8.07 11.00 -26.27
CA GLY A 12 -9.05 10.50 -27.23
C GLY A 12 -10.30 9.90 -26.57
N GLU A 13 -11.24 9.42 -27.35
CA GLU A 13 -12.46 8.79 -26.83
C GLU A 13 -12.13 7.54 -26.02
N ILE A 14 -12.62 7.52 -24.77
CA ILE A 14 -12.58 6.32 -23.94
C ILE A 14 -13.95 5.64 -24.09
N PRO A 15 -14.03 4.46 -24.73
CA PRO A 15 -15.28 3.75 -24.89
C PRO A 15 -15.72 3.14 -23.56
N TYR A 16 -16.73 3.70 -22.93
CA TYR A 16 -17.36 3.15 -21.72
C TYR A 16 -18.85 2.98 -21.94
N MET A 17 -19.46 2.12 -21.14
CA MET A 17 -20.90 1.96 -21.02
C MET A 17 -21.34 2.35 -19.62
N THR A 18 -22.42 3.11 -19.50
CA THR A 18 -23.01 3.38 -18.18
C THR A 18 -23.73 2.12 -17.71
N VAL A 19 -23.47 1.73 -16.48
CA VAL A 19 -24.03 0.54 -15.84
C VAL A 19 -24.54 0.88 -14.45
N ALA A 20 -25.54 0.15 -13.97
CA ALA A 20 -25.95 0.23 -12.58
C ALA A 20 -24.98 -0.55 -11.68
N PRO A 21 -24.91 -0.20 -10.36
CA PRO A 21 -24.15 -1.00 -9.40
C PRO A 21 -24.62 -2.47 -9.45
N GLY A 22 -23.67 -3.39 -9.62
CA GLY A 22 -23.95 -4.83 -9.71
C GLY A 22 -24.20 -5.38 -11.10
N ASP A 23 -24.28 -4.54 -12.11
CA ASP A 23 -24.39 -5.00 -13.50
C ASP A 23 -23.10 -5.70 -13.95
N THR A 24 -23.25 -6.73 -14.75
CA THR A 24 -22.11 -7.41 -15.38
C THR A 24 -21.59 -6.59 -16.55
N VAL A 25 -20.31 -6.25 -16.50
CA VAL A 25 -19.62 -5.57 -17.59
C VAL A 25 -19.04 -6.63 -18.56
N PRO A 26 -19.38 -6.59 -19.87
CA PRO A 26 -18.81 -7.52 -20.83
C PRO A 26 -17.29 -7.46 -20.89
N LYS A 27 -16.65 -8.62 -21.13
CA LYS A 27 -15.18 -8.71 -21.23
C LYS A 27 -14.64 -7.72 -22.25
N GLY A 28 -13.60 -6.97 -21.84
CA GLY A 28 -12.94 -5.96 -22.69
C GLY A 28 -13.71 -4.64 -22.80
N LYS A 29 -14.75 -4.43 -21.99
CA LYS A 29 -15.46 -3.16 -21.89
C LYS A 29 -15.18 -2.49 -20.55
N ILE A 30 -15.38 -1.17 -20.51
CA ILE A 30 -15.33 -0.35 -19.30
C ILE A 30 -16.75 -0.02 -18.90
N GLY A 31 -17.14 -0.39 -17.70
CA GLY A 31 -18.39 0.03 -17.08
C GLY A 31 -18.18 1.30 -16.27
N LEU A 32 -19.03 2.29 -16.47
CA LEU A 32 -19.07 3.51 -15.68
C LEU A 32 -20.28 3.47 -14.76
N VAL A 33 -20.06 3.40 -13.45
CA VAL A 33 -21.09 3.59 -12.45
C VAL A 33 -21.15 5.08 -12.10
N ASP A 34 -22.35 5.66 -12.18
CA ASP A 34 -22.60 7.01 -11.68
C ASP A 34 -23.17 6.91 -10.26
N PRO A 35 -22.37 7.20 -9.21
CA PRO A 35 -22.82 7.09 -7.82
C PRO A 35 -23.62 8.30 -7.36
N TRP A 36 -23.74 9.33 -8.22
CA TRP A 36 -24.41 10.58 -7.86
C TRP A 36 -25.76 10.71 -8.57
N ASN A 37 -26.76 11.10 -7.82
CA ASN A 37 -28.06 11.50 -8.40
C ASN A 37 -28.16 13.04 -8.42
N ARG A 38 -27.06 13.72 -8.79
CA ARG A 38 -26.95 15.17 -8.87
C ARG A 38 -25.89 15.57 -9.90
N GLU A 39 -26.01 16.78 -10.38
CA GLU A 39 -24.94 17.40 -11.18
C GLU A 39 -23.78 17.77 -10.26
N VAL A 40 -22.54 17.50 -10.69
CA VAL A 40 -21.31 17.84 -9.97
C VAL A 40 -20.55 18.87 -10.77
N LYS A 41 -20.39 20.07 -10.21
CA LYS A 41 -19.65 21.15 -10.83
C LYS A 41 -18.14 20.90 -10.70
N VAL A 42 -17.45 20.89 -11.83
CA VAL A 42 -15.99 20.72 -11.88
C VAL A 42 -15.33 22.10 -12.02
N GLU A 43 -14.45 22.43 -11.08
CA GLU A 43 -13.61 23.61 -11.11
C GLU A 43 -12.14 23.18 -10.99
N PHE A 44 -11.38 23.32 -12.10
CA PHE A 44 -9.98 22.86 -12.13
C PHE A 44 -9.10 23.66 -11.16
N GLY A 45 -8.24 22.93 -10.44
CA GLY A 45 -7.26 23.52 -9.54
C GLY A 45 -7.84 24.10 -8.25
N GLN A 46 -9.13 23.87 -7.98
CA GLN A 46 -9.80 24.37 -6.78
C GLN A 46 -10.33 23.23 -5.92
N LEU A 47 -10.14 23.37 -4.62
CA LEU A 47 -10.78 22.51 -3.63
C LEU A 47 -12.14 23.10 -3.28
N ASN A 48 -13.23 22.36 -3.50
CA ASN A 48 -14.56 22.71 -3.06
C ASN A 48 -15.25 21.51 -2.36
N GLU A 49 -16.23 21.77 -1.54
CA GLU A 49 -16.94 20.75 -0.78
C GLU A 49 -17.68 19.76 -1.69
N GLU A 50 -18.22 20.24 -2.82
CA GLU A 50 -18.95 19.41 -3.76
C GLU A 50 -18.04 18.34 -4.39
N GLY A 51 -16.81 18.71 -4.79
CA GLY A 51 -15.79 17.78 -5.27
C GLY A 51 -15.35 16.79 -4.20
N GLY A 52 -15.21 17.25 -2.95
CA GLY A 52 -14.90 16.39 -1.81
C GLY A 52 -16.01 15.37 -1.52
N GLN A 53 -17.26 15.80 -1.53
CA GLN A 53 -18.40 14.91 -1.36
C GLN A 53 -18.49 13.88 -2.50
N ALA A 54 -18.28 14.31 -3.75
CA ALA A 54 -18.28 13.42 -4.90
C ALA A 54 -17.17 12.37 -4.82
N ALA A 55 -15.97 12.74 -4.36
CA ALA A 55 -14.88 11.80 -4.12
C ALA A 55 -15.23 10.75 -3.05
N LEU A 56 -15.85 11.18 -1.95
CA LEU A 56 -16.31 10.29 -0.88
C LEU A 56 -17.42 9.36 -1.35
N ASP A 57 -18.39 9.86 -2.12
CA ASP A 57 -19.48 9.06 -2.70
C ASP A 57 -18.92 7.97 -3.63
N SER A 58 -17.95 8.33 -4.50
CA SER A 58 -17.27 7.37 -5.37
C SER A 58 -16.55 6.28 -4.57
N LEU A 59 -15.79 6.66 -3.55
CA LEU A 59 -15.09 5.70 -2.69
C LEU A 59 -16.08 4.79 -1.95
N SER A 60 -17.17 5.38 -1.42
CA SER A 60 -18.21 4.63 -0.72
C SER A 60 -18.93 3.63 -1.62
N ALA A 61 -19.27 4.02 -2.86
CA ALA A 61 -19.88 3.14 -3.84
C ALA A 61 -18.95 1.98 -4.24
N ALA A 62 -17.67 2.26 -4.48
CA ALA A 62 -16.68 1.22 -4.76
C ALA A 62 -16.55 0.22 -3.60
N CYS A 63 -16.51 0.71 -2.36
CA CYS A 63 -16.46 -0.16 -1.19
C CYS A 63 -17.73 -1.01 -1.04
N ALA A 64 -18.91 -0.46 -1.29
CA ALA A 64 -20.15 -1.23 -1.27
C ALA A 64 -20.16 -2.36 -2.32
N ALA A 65 -19.62 -2.10 -3.51
CA ALA A 65 -19.49 -3.11 -4.56
C ALA A 65 -18.48 -4.22 -4.18
N ILE A 66 -17.40 -3.89 -3.46
CA ILE A 66 -16.46 -4.88 -2.89
C ILE A 66 -17.14 -5.72 -1.82
N GLU A 67 -17.87 -5.10 -0.88
CA GLU A 67 -18.62 -5.79 0.17
C GLU A 67 -19.66 -6.77 -0.39
N ALA A 68 -20.25 -6.41 -1.54
CA ALA A 68 -21.18 -7.25 -2.28
C ALA A 68 -20.49 -8.34 -3.14
N GLY A 69 -19.14 -8.41 -3.16
CA GLY A 69 -18.41 -9.38 -3.98
C GLY A 69 -18.46 -9.11 -5.49
N GLN A 70 -18.78 -7.90 -5.90
CA GLN A 70 -18.90 -7.49 -7.31
C GLN A 70 -17.55 -7.02 -7.89
N LEU A 71 -16.60 -6.67 -7.05
CA LEU A 71 -15.26 -6.21 -7.41
C LEU A 71 -14.20 -7.02 -6.67
N ASP A 72 -13.14 -7.36 -7.37
CA ASP A 72 -11.98 -8.10 -6.83
C ASP A 72 -10.94 -7.20 -6.17
N GLY A 73 -10.94 -5.90 -6.49
CA GLY A 73 -9.98 -4.95 -5.98
C GLY A 73 -10.33 -3.51 -6.32
N LEU A 74 -9.51 -2.59 -5.82
CA LEU A 74 -9.71 -1.16 -5.90
C LEU A 74 -8.41 -0.46 -6.27
N VAL A 75 -8.45 0.34 -7.33
CA VAL A 75 -7.40 1.31 -7.63
C VAL A 75 -7.94 2.71 -7.38
N THR A 76 -7.34 3.45 -6.46
CA THR A 76 -7.82 4.79 -6.12
C THR A 76 -6.96 5.86 -6.76
N ALA A 77 -7.58 6.85 -7.39
CA ALA A 77 -6.93 8.11 -7.70
C ALA A 77 -6.69 8.93 -6.41
N PRO A 78 -5.76 9.88 -6.40
CA PRO A 78 -5.56 10.79 -5.29
C PRO A 78 -6.81 11.58 -4.93
N LEU A 79 -6.94 11.94 -3.66
CA LEU A 79 -7.96 12.87 -3.17
C LEU A 79 -7.34 13.82 -2.14
N SER A 80 -7.92 15.00 -2.01
CA SER A 80 -7.55 15.93 -0.95
C SER A 80 -8.38 15.69 0.30
N LYS A 81 -7.71 15.53 1.45
CA LYS A 81 -8.40 15.40 2.74
C LYS A 81 -9.08 16.70 3.16
N ALA A 82 -8.60 17.83 2.65
CA ALA A 82 -9.02 19.16 3.09
C ALA A 82 -10.46 19.50 2.70
N ASN A 83 -10.99 18.90 1.63
CA ASN A 83 -12.33 19.15 1.13
C ASN A 83 -13.30 17.97 1.29
N ILE A 84 -12.86 16.87 1.88
CA ILE A 84 -13.76 15.75 2.23
C ILE A 84 -14.59 16.14 3.46
N PRO A 85 -15.93 16.00 3.40
CA PRO A 85 -16.76 16.22 4.56
C PRO A 85 -16.36 15.31 5.73
N SER A 86 -16.09 15.93 6.86
CA SER A 86 -15.68 15.23 8.07
C SER A 86 -16.12 15.98 9.30
N SER A 87 -16.31 15.29 10.43
CA SER A 87 -16.56 15.90 11.72
C SER A 87 -15.41 15.63 12.69
N PRO A 88 -15.28 16.37 13.79
CA PRO A 88 -14.29 16.08 14.83
C PRO A 88 -14.41 14.65 15.39
N GLU A 89 -15.63 14.11 15.44
CA GLU A 89 -15.93 12.76 15.95
C GLU A 89 -15.62 11.66 14.93
N ALA A 90 -15.65 12.00 13.63
CA ALA A 90 -15.37 11.08 12.52
C ALA A 90 -14.50 11.76 11.46
N PRO A 91 -13.22 12.02 11.76
CA PRO A 91 -12.32 12.68 10.82
C PRO A 91 -11.99 11.75 9.66
N PHE A 92 -12.01 12.29 8.44
CA PHE A 92 -11.52 11.56 7.28
C PHE A 92 -9.98 11.51 7.28
N THR A 93 -9.44 10.35 7.58
CA THR A 93 -7.98 10.16 7.72
C THR A 93 -7.28 9.80 6.42
N GLY A 94 -8.00 9.84 5.29
CA GLY A 94 -7.52 9.41 3.97
C GLY A 94 -7.99 8.00 3.61
N HIS A 95 -7.68 7.55 2.41
CA HIS A 95 -8.10 6.24 1.91
C HIS A 95 -7.76 5.10 2.88
N THR A 96 -6.51 4.99 3.32
CA THR A 96 -6.05 3.89 4.18
C THR A 96 -6.82 3.82 5.49
N GLY A 97 -6.99 4.96 6.17
CA GLY A 97 -7.75 4.99 7.43
C GLY A 97 -9.24 4.72 7.23
N TYR A 98 -9.84 5.28 6.18
CA TYR A 98 -11.24 5.01 5.83
C TYR A 98 -11.49 3.51 5.55
N LEU A 99 -10.61 2.87 4.75
CA LEU A 99 -10.70 1.46 4.43
C LEU A 99 -10.43 0.57 5.66
N ALA A 100 -9.45 0.94 6.49
CA ALA A 100 -9.17 0.24 7.75
C ALA A 100 -10.39 0.17 8.66
N GLN A 101 -11.06 1.31 8.84
CA GLN A 101 -12.25 1.40 9.67
C GLN A 101 -13.43 0.63 9.07
N ARG A 102 -13.71 0.83 7.78
CA ARG A 102 -14.86 0.22 7.10
C ARG A 102 -14.78 -1.30 7.05
N PHE A 103 -13.61 -1.86 6.80
CA PHE A 103 -13.40 -3.30 6.69
C PHE A 103 -12.83 -3.95 7.96
N ASN A 104 -12.77 -3.21 9.06
CA ASN A 104 -12.19 -3.66 10.33
C ASN A 104 -10.83 -4.34 10.16
N ALA A 105 -9.95 -3.70 9.39
CA ALA A 105 -8.64 -4.24 9.02
C ALA A 105 -7.50 -3.43 9.63
N LYS A 106 -6.31 -4.03 9.69
CA LYS A 106 -5.06 -3.38 10.08
C LYS A 106 -4.13 -3.31 8.85
N PRO A 107 -4.30 -2.31 8.00
CA PRO A 107 -3.52 -2.22 6.78
C PRO A 107 -2.06 -1.88 7.04
N LEU A 108 -1.20 -2.39 6.17
CA LEU A 108 0.20 -2.01 6.05
C LEU A 108 0.42 -1.32 4.70
N MET A 109 1.01 -0.14 4.73
CA MET A 109 1.48 0.52 3.51
C MET A 109 2.77 -0.13 3.03
N VAL A 110 2.76 -0.61 1.80
CA VAL A 110 3.94 -1.14 1.11
C VAL A 110 4.13 -0.38 -0.20
N MET A 111 5.20 0.38 -0.28
CA MET A 111 5.63 0.98 -1.53
C MET A 111 6.33 -0.07 -2.37
N ALA A 112 5.85 -0.33 -3.57
CA ALA A 112 6.38 -1.40 -4.41
C ALA A 112 6.63 -0.94 -5.85
N ALA A 113 7.79 -1.35 -6.34
CA ALA A 113 8.17 -1.32 -7.74
C ALA A 113 8.77 -2.69 -8.09
N GLU A 114 9.21 -2.88 -9.32
CA GLU A 114 9.72 -4.17 -9.82
C GLU A 114 10.79 -4.78 -8.90
N THR A 115 11.77 -3.99 -8.48
CA THR A 115 12.94 -4.48 -7.73
C THR A 115 12.97 -4.08 -6.26
N LEU A 116 12.05 -3.24 -5.79
CA LEU A 116 12.08 -2.69 -4.43
C LEU A 116 10.69 -2.67 -3.80
N ARG A 117 10.58 -3.25 -2.61
CA ARG A 117 9.38 -3.19 -1.75
C ARG A 117 9.77 -2.64 -0.39
N VAL A 118 9.15 -1.54 0.00
CA VAL A 118 9.46 -0.84 1.26
C VAL A 118 8.22 -0.79 2.12
N ALA A 119 8.33 -1.31 3.34
CA ALA A 119 7.36 -1.12 4.40
C ALA A 119 7.93 -0.22 5.51
N LEU A 120 7.06 0.45 6.24
CA LEU A 120 7.43 1.42 7.27
C LEU A 120 7.01 0.92 8.66
N VAL A 121 7.91 1.00 9.63
CA VAL A 121 7.59 0.75 11.04
C VAL A 121 6.76 1.91 11.59
N THR A 122 7.21 3.14 11.33
CA THR A 122 6.46 4.36 11.67
C THR A 122 6.20 5.17 10.41
N GLU A 123 4.98 5.75 10.31
CA GLU A 123 4.53 6.47 9.11
C GLU A 123 4.43 7.98 9.38
N HIS A 124 3.25 8.47 9.72
CA HIS A 124 2.92 9.89 9.83
C HIS A 124 3.10 10.42 11.27
N ILE A 125 4.30 10.32 11.81
CA ILE A 125 4.67 10.86 13.12
C ILE A 125 5.86 11.82 13.00
N SER A 126 6.05 12.68 14.00
CA SER A 126 7.22 13.56 14.03
C SER A 126 8.51 12.74 14.12
N LEU A 127 9.59 13.22 13.46
CA LEU A 127 10.90 12.55 13.52
C LEU A 127 11.38 12.39 14.97
N GLN A 128 11.13 13.37 15.83
CA GLN A 128 11.47 13.31 17.26
C GLN A 128 10.83 12.13 17.99
N SER A 129 9.66 11.66 17.52
CA SER A 129 8.93 10.56 18.16
C SER A 129 9.37 9.18 17.68
N VAL A 130 10.15 9.08 16.59
CA VAL A 130 10.48 7.81 15.94
C VAL A 130 11.19 6.85 16.88
N ALA A 131 12.31 7.24 17.46
CA ALA A 131 13.12 6.37 18.31
C ALA A 131 12.31 5.78 19.47
N GLY A 132 11.49 6.60 20.14
CA GLY A 132 10.64 6.15 21.25
C GLY A 132 9.45 5.27 20.82
N ARG A 133 9.10 5.28 19.53
CA ARG A 133 7.97 4.47 19.00
C ARG A 133 8.44 3.14 18.42
N VAL A 134 9.70 3.00 18.02
CA VAL A 134 10.27 1.73 17.53
C VAL A 134 10.49 0.79 18.70
N THR A 135 9.49 -0.01 19.00
CA THR A 135 9.49 -1.01 20.08
C THR A 135 9.47 -2.42 19.52
N PRO A 136 9.94 -3.45 20.26
CA PRO A 136 9.86 -4.84 19.83
C PRO A 136 8.44 -5.27 19.42
N ALA A 137 7.43 -4.84 20.15
CA ALA A 137 6.03 -5.17 19.85
C ALA A 137 5.56 -4.56 18.51
N LEU A 138 5.90 -3.29 18.22
CA LEU A 138 5.57 -2.66 16.94
C LEU A 138 6.35 -3.30 15.80
N LEU A 139 7.62 -3.62 16.01
CA LEU A 139 8.46 -4.31 15.03
C LEU A 139 7.90 -5.70 14.70
N ASP A 140 7.45 -6.46 15.69
CA ASP A 140 6.80 -7.76 15.48
C ASP A 140 5.49 -7.62 14.67
N GLU A 141 4.66 -6.65 15.01
CA GLU A 141 3.42 -6.37 14.28
C GLU A 141 3.70 -6.04 12.81
N LYS A 142 4.64 -5.11 12.57
CA LYS A 142 4.98 -4.67 11.20
C LYS A 142 5.69 -5.76 10.40
N LEU A 143 6.58 -6.54 11.02
CA LEU A 143 7.24 -7.66 10.36
C LEU A 143 6.23 -8.73 9.94
N ALA A 144 5.35 -9.15 10.84
CA ALA A 144 4.34 -10.15 10.55
C ALA A 144 3.41 -9.71 9.41
N ALA A 145 2.95 -8.45 9.44
CA ALA A 145 2.15 -7.88 8.38
C ALA A 145 2.91 -7.82 7.04
N PHE A 146 4.20 -7.46 7.07
CA PHE A 146 5.02 -7.37 5.87
C PHE A 146 5.34 -8.75 5.27
N GLU A 147 5.67 -9.74 6.09
CA GLU A 147 5.85 -11.13 5.64
C GLU A 147 4.57 -11.69 5.01
N ALA A 148 3.41 -11.41 5.62
CA ALA A 148 2.12 -11.82 5.07
C ALA A 148 1.84 -11.15 3.72
N ALA A 149 2.12 -9.84 3.60
CA ALA A 149 1.98 -9.10 2.35
C ALA A 149 2.91 -9.66 1.26
N LEU A 150 4.20 -9.89 1.57
CA LEU A 150 5.15 -10.46 0.60
C LEU A 150 4.72 -11.82 0.10
N LYS A 151 4.12 -12.65 0.95
CA LYS A 151 3.60 -13.97 0.59
C LYS A 151 2.33 -13.89 -0.26
N LEU A 152 1.33 -13.16 0.22
CA LEU A 152 0.01 -13.12 -0.39
C LEU A 152 -0.05 -12.20 -1.60
N ASP A 153 0.47 -10.98 -1.45
CA ASP A 153 0.34 -9.92 -2.45
C ASP A 153 1.44 -9.96 -3.52
N PHE A 154 2.61 -10.50 -3.19
CA PHE A 154 3.77 -10.56 -4.10
C PHE A 154 4.21 -12.00 -4.44
N GLY A 155 3.54 -13.03 -3.92
CA GLY A 155 3.81 -14.44 -4.25
C GLY A 155 5.11 -15.01 -3.70
N ILE A 156 5.79 -14.30 -2.79
CA ILE A 156 7.12 -14.66 -2.26
C ILE A 156 6.97 -15.53 -1.02
N GLN A 157 7.07 -16.83 -1.16
CA GLN A 157 6.76 -17.79 -0.08
C GLN A 157 7.73 -17.75 1.11
N ARG A 158 8.99 -17.40 0.89
CA ARG A 158 10.03 -17.30 1.91
C ARG A 158 10.77 -15.96 1.79
N PRO A 159 10.10 -14.84 2.13
CA PRO A 159 10.66 -13.53 1.90
C PRO A 159 11.89 -13.26 2.76
N THR A 160 12.93 -12.71 2.13
CA THR A 160 14.10 -12.16 2.79
C THR A 160 13.90 -10.66 3.00
N ILE A 161 14.06 -10.18 4.24
CA ILE A 161 13.74 -8.81 4.61
C ILE A 161 14.98 -8.11 5.20
N ALA A 162 15.36 -6.99 4.59
CA ALA A 162 16.35 -6.09 5.15
C ALA A 162 15.68 -5.17 6.19
N VAL A 163 16.29 -5.02 7.34
CA VAL A 163 15.88 -4.08 8.40
C VAL A 163 16.86 -2.92 8.43
N LEU A 164 16.38 -1.70 8.23
CA LEU A 164 17.24 -0.51 8.31
C LEU A 164 17.50 -0.11 9.77
N SER A 165 18.60 0.57 10.01
CA SER A 165 18.90 1.16 11.32
C SER A 165 18.07 2.42 11.55
N ILE A 166 17.96 2.87 12.81
CA ILE A 166 17.43 4.18 13.16
C ILE A 166 18.49 5.24 12.95
N ASN A 167 19.68 4.98 13.53
CA ASN A 167 20.77 5.95 13.59
C ASN A 167 21.75 5.80 12.43
N PRO A 168 22.50 6.87 12.09
CA PRO A 168 23.61 6.80 11.16
C PRO A 168 24.62 5.72 11.57
N HIS A 169 25.23 5.05 10.60
CA HIS A 169 26.21 3.98 10.80
C HIS A 169 25.74 2.85 11.73
N ALA A 170 24.40 2.62 11.78
CA ALA A 170 23.78 1.66 12.70
C ALA A 170 24.21 1.87 14.17
N GLY A 171 24.25 3.14 14.59
CA GLY A 171 24.57 3.57 15.94
C GLY A 171 26.06 3.56 16.29
N ASP A 172 26.95 3.07 15.41
CA ASP A 172 28.41 2.99 15.61
C ASP A 172 28.78 2.49 17.02
N GLY A 173 28.28 1.32 17.38
CA GLY A 173 28.52 0.70 18.69
C GLY A 173 27.89 1.43 19.89
N GLY A 174 27.08 2.46 19.65
CA GLY A 174 26.45 3.31 20.67
C GLY A 174 26.93 4.75 20.67
N ALA A 175 27.89 5.09 19.81
CA ALA A 175 28.42 6.46 19.72
C ALA A 175 27.39 7.45 19.15
N MET A 176 26.46 6.98 18.34
CA MET A 176 25.40 7.79 17.66
C MET A 176 23.99 7.44 18.12
N GLY A 177 23.84 6.71 19.22
CA GLY A 177 22.58 6.24 19.75
C GLY A 177 22.65 4.77 20.15
N HIS A 178 21.74 4.34 21.00
CA HIS A 178 21.76 2.98 21.57
C HIS A 178 20.63 2.11 21.02
N GLU A 179 19.70 2.63 20.23
CA GLU A 179 18.51 1.97 19.76
C GLU A 179 18.82 0.69 18.98
N GLU A 180 19.92 0.67 18.22
CA GLU A 180 20.37 -0.53 17.52
C GLU A 180 20.81 -1.63 18.48
N ASN A 181 21.57 -1.27 19.51
CA ASN A 181 22.09 -2.23 20.48
C ASN A 181 20.97 -2.71 21.44
N ASP A 182 20.12 -1.78 21.89
CA ASP A 182 19.13 -2.04 22.93
C ASP A 182 17.83 -2.64 22.38
N VAL A 183 17.49 -2.32 21.12
CA VAL A 183 16.20 -2.73 20.52
C VAL A 183 16.42 -3.55 19.24
N LEU A 184 17.03 -3.00 18.19
CA LEU A 184 16.99 -3.63 16.86
C LEU A 184 17.79 -4.93 16.79
N LYS A 185 19.02 -4.96 17.27
CA LYS A 185 19.88 -6.18 17.24
C LYS A 185 19.27 -7.34 18.03
N PRO A 186 18.85 -7.16 19.31
CA PRO A 186 18.19 -8.22 20.06
C PRO A 186 16.89 -8.69 19.39
N TRP A 187 16.10 -7.76 18.85
CA TRP A 187 14.86 -8.09 18.16
C TRP A 187 15.11 -8.89 16.87
N ILE A 188 16.09 -8.48 16.03
CA ILE A 188 16.47 -9.22 14.81
C ILE A 188 16.93 -10.65 15.17
N ALA A 189 17.74 -10.82 16.23
CA ALA A 189 18.15 -12.14 16.69
C ALA A 189 16.94 -13.00 17.06
N SER A 190 16.02 -12.48 17.86
CA SER A 190 14.79 -13.16 18.23
C SER A 190 13.88 -13.47 17.04
N ALA A 191 13.75 -12.55 16.06
CA ALA A 191 12.96 -12.81 14.86
C ALA A 191 13.54 -13.96 14.02
N LYS A 192 14.88 -14.06 13.90
CA LYS A 192 15.56 -15.18 13.26
C LYS A 192 15.30 -16.52 13.96
N GLU A 193 15.35 -16.54 15.30
CA GLU A 193 15.03 -17.72 16.09
C GLU A 193 13.59 -18.19 15.87
N ARG A 194 12.67 -17.29 15.63
CA ARG A 194 11.29 -17.59 15.24
C ARG A 194 11.12 -18.03 13.78
N GLY A 195 12.19 -18.02 12.99
CA GLY A 195 12.21 -18.51 11.61
C GLY A 195 12.04 -17.44 10.53
N SER A 196 12.00 -16.15 10.88
CA SER A 196 11.96 -15.04 9.93
C SER A 196 13.32 -14.85 9.24
N LEU A 197 13.33 -14.63 7.94
CA LEU A 197 14.55 -14.38 7.16
C LEU A 197 14.88 -12.89 7.13
N VAL A 198 15.15 -12.32 8.30
CA VAL A 198 15.50 -10.90 8.46
C VAL A 198 17.00 -10.70 8.57
N SER A 199 17.51 -9.59 8.07
CA SER A 199 18.92 -9.20 8.20
C SER A 199 19.05 -7.70 8.46
N GLY A 200 20.09 -7.31 9.20
CA GLY A 200 20.35 -5.92 9.58
C GLY A 200 20.88 -5.82 11.02
N PRO A 201 20.79 -4.63 11.66
CA PRO A 201 20.32 -3.38 11.07
C PRO A 201 21.33 -2.80 10.09
N PHE A 202 20.86 -2.31 8.94
CA PHE A 202 21.69 -1.70 7.90
C PHE A 202 21.59 -0.17 7.94
N PRO A 203 22.72 0.57 7.87
CA PRO A 203 22.70 2.00 7.62
C PRO A 203 22.05 2.31 6.27
N ALA A 204 21.02 3.16 6.27
CA ALA A 204 20.19 3.39 5.09
C ALA A 204 20.97 3.95 3.88
N ASP A 205 21.88 4.90 4.12
CA ASP A 205 22.72 5.51 3.10
C ASP A 205 23.60 4.48 2.37
N GLY A 206 24.32 3.66 3.13
CA GLY A 206 25.16 2.60 2.58
C GLY A 206 24.35 1.46 1.95
N PHE A 207 23.19 1.15 2.50
CA PHE A 207 22.30 0.10 1.98
C PHE A 207 21.77 0.43 0.58
N PHE A 208 21.19 1.61 0.42
CA PHE A 208 20.70 2.05 -0.89
C PHE A 208 21.83 2.47 -1.83
N GLY A 209 22.83 3.17 -1.33
CA GLY A 209 23.98 3.63 -2.13
C GLY A 209 24.79 2.51 -2.78
N LYS A 210 24.83 1.32 -2.18
CA LYS A 210 25.46 0.11 -2.73
C LYS A 210 24.48 -0.81 -3.46
N ALA A 211 23.26 -0.38 -3.67
CA ALA A 211 22.19 -1.20 -4.24
C ALA A 211 21.96 -2.54 -3.50
N ALA A 212 22.28 -2.59 -2.19
CA ALA A 212 22.12 -3.81 -1.39
C ALA A 212 20.66 -4.29 -1.29
N HIS A 213 19.70 -3.38 -1.52
CA HIS A 213 18.27 -3.70 -1.58
C HIS A 213 17.93 -4.77 -2.64
N LEU A 214 18.73 -4.88 -3.72
CA LEU A 214 18.52 -5.91 -4.75
C LEU A 214 18.75 -7.35 -4.24
N GLY A 215 19.38 -7.52 -3.09
CA GLY A 215 19.57 -8.82 -2.44
C GLY A 215 18.44 -9.25 -1.51
N PHE A 216 17.36 -8.47 -1.43
CA PHE A 216 16.24 -8.71 -0.52
C PHE A 216 14.89 -8.59 -1.24
N ASP A 217 13.91 -9.33 -0.76
CA ASP A 217 12.55 -9.27 -1.27
C ASP A 217 11.77 -8.07 -0.73
N GLY A 218 12.17 -7.59 0.44
CA GLY A 218 11.58 -6.42 1.08
C GLY A 218 12.55 -5.67 1.99
N THR A 219 12.27 -4.38 2.20
CA THR A 219 13.03 -3.50 3.10
C THR A 219 12.08 -2.91 4.14
N LEU A 220 12.37 -3.14 5.41
CA LEU A 220 11.64 -2.58 6.54
C LEU A 220 12.38 -1.33 7.04
N SER A 221 11.81 -0.16 6.77
CA SER A 221 12.34 1.14 7.17
C SER A 221 11.75 1.59 8.49
N MET A 222 12.53 2.26 9.32
CA MET A 222 12.09 2.67 10.66
C MET A 222 11.14 3.88 10.60
N TYR A 223 11.29 4.75 9.63
CA TYR A 223 10.44 5.93 9.46
C TYR A 223 10.26 6.29 7.98
N HIS A 224 9.27 7.15 7.74
CA HIS A 224 8.75 7.50 6.42
C HIS A 224 9.84 7.91 5.43
N ASP A 225 10.56 9.00 5.70
CA ASP A 225 11.50 9.56 4.74
C ASP A 225 12.73 8.67 4.52
N GLN A 226 13.11 7.84 5.50
CA GLN A 226 14.22 6.88 5.37
C GLN A 226 14.01 5.92 4.20
N GLY A 227 12.81 5.39 4.07
CA GLY A 227 12.48 4.46 2.99
C GLY A 227 12.00 5.15 1.73
N LEU A 228 11.15 6.18 1.88
CA LEU A 228 10.45 6.76 0.73
C LEU A 228 11.30 7.71 -0.11
N ILE A 229 12.30 8.38 0.47
CA ILE A 229 13.24 9.18 -0.33
C ILE A 229 13.98 8.28 -1.33
N ALA A 230 14.58 7.20 -0.84
CA ALA A 230 15.29 6.25 -1.70
C ALA A 230 14.34 5.59 -2.71
N PHE A 231 13.16 5.15 -2.27
CA PHE A 231 12.15 4.56 -3.15
C PHE A 231 11.76 5.51 -4.30
N LYS A 232 11.45 6.76 -3.99
CA LYS A 232 11.03 7.76 -4.98
C LYS A 232 12.15 8.17 -5.94
N ILE A 233 13.39 8.23 -5.47
CA ILE A 233 14.53 8.51 -6.35
C ILE A 233 14.74 7.36 -7.36
N LEU A 234 14.56 6.12 -6.93
CA LEU A 234 14.77 4.94 -7.76
C LEU A 234 13.58 4.61 -8.68
N HIS A 235 12.34 4.91 -8.24
CA HIS A 235 11.11 4.41 -8.86
C HIS A 235 9.99 5.44 -8.89
N PHE A 236 10.28 6.70 -9.21
CA PHE A 236 9.29 7.77 -9.18
C PHE A 236 8.09 7.51 -10.12
N GLU A 237 8.37 7.03 -11.33
CA GLU A 237 7.34 6.82 -12.37
C GLU A 237 6.61 5.49 -12.22
N SER A 238 7.26 4.46 -11.67
CA SER A 238 6.73 3.08 -11.56
C SER A 238 6.30 2.69 -10.15
N GLY A 239 6.52 3.56 -9.18
CA GLY A 239 6.19 3.32 -7.79
C GLY A 239 4.69 3.25 -7.54
N VAL A 240 4.26 2.23 -6.81
CA VAL A 240 2.86 2.00 -6.45
C VAL A 240 2.72 1.87 -4.94
N ASN A 241 1.76 2.60 -4.39
CA ASN A 241 1.37 2.46 -3.00
C ASN A 241 0.35 1.32 -2.88
N ASN A 242 0.74 0.26 -2.20
CA ASN A 242 -0.08 -0.90 -1.92
C ASN A 242 -0.58 -0.86 -0.47
N THR A 243 -1.88 -0.98 -0.28
CA THR A 243 -2.50 -1.13 1.04
C THR A 243 -2.73 -2.61 1.30
N CYS A 244 -1.74 -3.27 1.88
CA CYS A 244 -1.78 -4.70 2.19
C CYS A 244 -2.56 -4.97 3.49
N GLY A 245 -3.08 -6.20 3.68
CA GLY A 245 -3.83 -6.58 4.87
C GLY A 245 -5.32 -6.19 4.86
N LEU A 246 -5.83 -5.66 3.75
CA LEU A 246 -7.26 -5.56 3.48
C LEU A 246 -7.79 -6.91 2.95
N PRO A 247 -9.11 -7.20 3.08
CA PRO A 247 -9.70 -8.43 2.54
C PRO A 247 -9.81 -8.43 1.00
N PHE A 248 -9.30 -7.42 0.34
CA PHE A 248 -9.25 -7.25 -1.11
C PHE A 248 -7.98 -6.50 -1.51
N VAL A 249 -7.64 -6.54 -2.78
CA VAL A 249 -6.48 -5.81 -3.31
C VAL A 249 -6.77 -4.32 -3.42
N ARG A 250 -5.92 -3.48 -2.82
CA ARG A 250 -5.97 -2.04 -3.03
C ARG A 250 -4.60 -1.50 -3.40
N THR A 251 -4.56 -0.77 -4.53
CA THR A 251 -3.39 -0.03 -4.99
C THR A 251 -3.72 1.43 -5.26
N SER A 252 -2.72 2.27 -5.29
CA SER A 252 -2.83 3.65 -5.74
C SER A 252 -1.51 4.15 -6.30
N PRO A 253 -1.51 5.17 -7.17
CA PRO A 253 -0.30 5.87 -7.56
C PRO A 253 0.36 6.53 -6.34
N ASP A 254 1.64 6.80 -6.45
CA ASP A 254 2.45 7.48 -5.43
C ASP A 254 2.68 8.96 -5.78
N HIS A 255 1.60 9.70 -6.02
CA HIS A 255 1.64 11.15 -6.26
C HIS A 255 0.49 11.86 -5.55
N GLY A 256 0.59 13.18 -5.43
CA GLY A 256 -0.45 14.03 -4.86
C GLY A 256 -1.65 14.25 -5.79
N ASP A 257 -2.57 15.10 -5.37
CA ASP A 257 -3.81 15.41 -6.09
C ASP A 257 -3.62 16.22 -7.39
N GLY A 258 -2.43 16.81 -7.61
CA GLY A 258 -2.09 17.50 -8.86
C GLY A 258 -2.96 18.70 -9.16
N LEU A 259 -3.49 19.39 -8.14
CA LEU A 259 -4.38 20.54 -8.31
C LEU A 259 -3.77 21.67 -9.13
N ASP A 260 -2.47 21.89 -8.99
CA ASP A 260 -1.70 22.91 -9.71
C ASP A 260 -1.60 22.68 -11.22
N ILE A 261 -1.71 21.43 -11.66
CA ILE A 261 -1.68 21.02 -13.07
C ILE A 261 -3.04 20.59 -13.61
N ALA A 262 -4.09 20.65 -12.78
CA ALA A 262 -5.44 20.25 -13.17
C ALA A 262 -5.95 21.05 -14.38
N GLY A 263 -6.46 20.38 -15.41
CA GLY A 263 -6.95 20.98 -16.66
C GLY A 263 -5.88 21.49 -17.62
N LYS A 264 -4.58 21.32 -17.31
CA LYS A 264 -3.46 21.80 -18.15
C LYS A 264 -2.87 20.76 -19.09
N ASN A 265 -3.39 19.55 -19.11
CA ASN A 265 -2.90 18.41 -19.89
C ASN A 265 -1.40 18.09 -19.64
N LEU A 266 -0.94 18.28 -18.40
CA LEU A 266 0.44 18.05 -17.97
C LEU A 266 0.60 16.78 -17.10
N ALA A 267 -0.51 16.20 -16.65
CA ALA A 267 -0.47 15.03 -15.77
C ALA A 267 0.06 13.79 -16.51
N ASP A 268 0.98 13.07 -15.87
CA ASP A 268 1.46 11.77 -16.35
C ASP A 268 0.62 10.65 -15.74
N ALA A 269 0.16 9.74 -16.59
CA ALA A 269 -0.66 8.61 -16.18
C ALA A 269 0.15 7.35 -15.80
N GLN A 270 1.47 7.35 -15.92
CA GLN A 270 2.30 6.14 -15.77
C GLN A 270 2.15 5.50 -14.37
N SER A 271 2.21 6.30 -13.31
CA SER A 271 2.04 5.79 -11.94
C SER A 271 0.65 5.19 -11.71
N PHE A 272 -0.41 5.78 -12.28
CA PHE A 272 -1.76 5.21 -12.21
C PHE A 272 -1.87 3.91 -13.01
N GLN A 273 -1.28 3.85 -14.21
CA GLN A 273 -1.22 2.62 -15.01
C GLN A 273 -0.47 1.52 -14.27
N ALA A 274 0.67 1.84 -13.65
CA ALA A 274 1.43 0.91 -12.83
C ALA A 274 0.58 0.36 -11.67
N ALA A 275 -0.21 1.23 -11.01
CA ALA A 275 -1.13 0.82 -9.95
C ALA A 275 -2.21 -0.15 -10.45
N VAL A 276 -2.77 0.09 -11.65
CA VAL A 276 -3.75 -0.81 -12.28
C VAL A 276 -3.13 -2.17 -12.59
N PHE A 277 -1.94 -2.21 -13.21
CA PHE A 277 -1.28 -3.48 -13.54
C PHE A 277 -0.89 -4.26 -12.30
N GLN A 278 -0.34 -3.60 -11.27
CA GLN A 278 -0.06 -4.27 -10.00
C GLN A 278 -1.33 -4.81 -9.33
N ALA A 279 -2.45 -4.09 -9.39
CA ALA A 279 -3.72 -4.59 -8.86
C ALA A 279 -4.14 -5.90 -9.56
N ILE A 280 -4.04 -5.94 -10.91
CA ILE A 280 -4.39 -7.11 -11.70
C ILE A 280 -3.51 -8.31 -11.31
N ASP A 281 -2.21 -8.11 -11.21
CA ASP A 281 -1.27 -9.19 -10.88
C ASP A 281 -1.50 -9.72 -9.45
N ARG A 282 -1.76 -8.83 -8.50
CA ARG A 282 -2.07 -9.23 -7.11
C ARG A 282 -3.41 -9.94 -6.98
N ILE A 283 -4.45 -9.53 -7.72
CA ILE A 283 -5.73 -10.24 -7.76
C ILE A 283 -5.53 -11.67 -8.29
N ARG A 284 -4.69 -11.85 -9.32
CA ARG A 284 -4.34 -13.19 -9.83
C ARG A 284 -3.65 -14.03 -8.76
N LEU A 285 -2.64 -13.47 -8.09
CA LEU A 285 -1.94 -14.16 -6.99
C LEU A 285 -2.87 -14.55 -5.84
N HIS A 286 -3.80 -13.67 -5.45
CA HIS A 286 -4.79 -13.98 -4.41
C HIS A 286 -5.71 -15.13 -4.82
N ARG A 287 -6.16 -15.17 -6.08
CA ARG A 287 -6.99 -16.26 -6.61
C ARG A 287 -6.22 -17.59 -6.62
N GLU A 288 -5.00 -17.57 -7.16
CA GLU A 288 -4.12 -18.75 -7.16
C GLU A 288 -3.85 -19.28 -5.74
N GLN A 289 -3.56 -18.39 -4.80
CA GLN A 289 -3.34 -18.77 -3.40
C GLN A 289 -4.61 -19.36 -2.77
N THR A 290 -5.78 -18.81 -3.07
CA THR A 290 -7.06 -19.34 -2.59
C THR A 290 -7.30 -20.74 -3.14
N GLU A 291 -7.06 -20.96 -4.43
CA GLU A 291 -7.18 -22.30 -5.06
C GLU A 291 -6.20 -23.30 -4.45
N LEU A 292 -4.93 -22.91 -4.27
CA LEU A 292 -3.89 -23.77 -3.67
C LEU A 292 -4.20 -24.16 -2.21
N THR A 293 -4.88 -23.28 -1.47
CA THR A 293 -5.22 -23.51 -0.06
C THR A 293 -6.59 -24.18 0.13
N ALA A 294 -7.43 -24.23 -0.88
CA ALA A 294 -8.78 -24.82 -0.79
C ALA A 294 -8.77 -26.33 -0.45
N ASN A 295 -7.73 -27.07 -0.84
CA ASN A 295 -7.60 -28.52 -0.66
C ASN A 295 -6.24 -28.91 -0.06
N VAL A 296 -5.84 -28.27 1.02
CA VAL A 296 -4.57 -28.63 1.71
C VAL A 296 -4.69 -30.02 2.31
N LEU A 297 -3.76 -30.92 1.96
CA LEU A 297 -3.67 -32.22 2.59
C LEU A 297 -3.46 -32.07 4.11
N PRO A 298 -4.19 -32.82 4.95
CA PRO A 298 -3.99 -32.77 6.40
C PRO A 298 -2.55 -33.14 6.74
N LYS A 299 -1.93 -32.36 7.64
CA LYS A 299 -0.59 -32.70 8.14
C LYS A 299 -0.62 -34.09 8.80
N PHE A 300 0.20 -35.00 8.30
CA PHE A 300 0.36 -36.31 8.90
C PHE A 300 1.15 -36.11 10.19
N GLU A 301 0.51 -36.24 11.35
CA GLU A 301 1.20 -36.34 12.64
C GLU A 301 1.85 -37.74 12.69
N GLN A 302 3.18 -37.81 12.57
CA GLN A 302 3.92 -39.02 12.87
C GLN A 302 3.68 -39.36 14.36
N LYS A 303 2.78 -40.33 14.61
CA LYS A 303 2.69 -40.92 15.95
C LYS A 303 4.08 -41.49 16.25
N GLY A 304 4.71 -40.95 17.30
CA GLY A 304 6.01 -41.44 17.76
C GLY A 304 6.05 -42.96 17.84
N ARG A 305 7.14 -43.56 17.35
CA ARG A 305 7.42 -44.96 17.59
C ARG A 305 7.33 -45.19 19.11
N ARG A 306 6.36 -45.97 19.56
CA ARG A 306 6.40 -46.55 20.88
C ARG A 306 7.63 -47.46 20.88
N ASP A 307 8.61 -47.10 21.70
CA ASP A 307 9.71 -48.00 22.04
C ASP A 307 9.11 -49.28 22.60
N ALA A 308 9.44 -50.41 21.96
CA ALA A 308 9.19 -51.75 22.44
C ALA A 308 10.46 -52.27 23.11
#